data_5c7ed1c93618ba9b3a950267784ecc12
#
_entry.id   5c7ed1c93618ba9b3a950267784ecc12
#
_cell.length_a   1.000
_cell.length_b   1.000
_cell.length_c   1.000
_cell.angle_alpha   90.00
_cell.angle_beta   90.00
_cell.angle_gamma   90.00
#
_symmetry.space_group_name_H-M   'P 1'
#
loop_
_entity.id
_entity.type
_entity.pdbx_description
1 polymer ?
#
loop_
_entity_poly.entity_id
_entity_poly.type
_entity_poly.pdbx_seq_one_letter_code
_entity_poly.pdbx_strand_id
1 'polypeptide(L)'
;MKSYLRFLNRNKLYTAIEVVGLSLALAFVVLIGTYVWQQLETAHNIKDYDRIYSLGQDNGEYARVGLYLGAAESIKDNVPEIDKAGSYLDMPMQVVEFEGNEMQAKPISADKGFFEIFEWEFLTGSYDVMDDKSNAVVSESFANANGGPANVIGRKLRLRGNEFIIAAVMKDQKKS
;
A
#
# COMPACT_ATOMS: atom_id res chain seq x y z
N MET A 1 -40.33 -35.73 3.58
CA MET A 1 -39.16 -35.56 4.48
C MET A 1 -38.69 -36.87 5.16
N LYS A 2 -39.56 -37.64 5.80
CA LYS A 2 -39.15 -38.89 6.48
C LYS A 2 -38.46 -39.94 5.59
N SER A 3 -38.81 -40.03 4.31
CA SER A 3 -38.22 -40.97 3.34
C SER A 3 -36.78 -40.57 2.97
N TYR A 4 -36.52 -39.28 2.81
CA TYR A 4 -35.18 -38.74 2.48
C TYR A 4 -34.18 -38.92 3.64
N LEU A 5 -34.62 -38.60 4.86
CA LEU A 5 -33.80 -38.83 6.06
C LEU A 5 -33.46 -40.32 6.26
N ARG A 6 -34.37 -41.23 5.90
CA ARG A 6 -34.16 -42.68 5.98
C ARG A 6 -33.15 -43.13 4.92
N PHE A 7 -33.15 -42.54 3.72
CA PHE A 7 -32.17 -42.80 2.66
C PHE A 7 -30.78 -42.35 3.09
N LEU A 8 -30.65 -41.13 3.61
CA LEU A 8 -29.37 -40.60 4.12
C LEU A 8 -28.78 -41.47 5.23
N ASN A 9 -29.63 -41.93 6.15
CA ASN A 9 -29.19 -42.75 7.28
C ASN A 9 -28.80 -44.18 6.85
N ARG A 10 -29.30 -44.67 5.71
CA ARG A 10 -28.94 -45.98 5.14
C ARG A 10 -27.61 -45.93 4.36
N ASN A 11 -27.24 -44.75 3.80
CA ASN A 11 -26.05 -44.53 2.99
C ASN A 11 -25.07 -43.55 3.66
N LYS A 12 -24.74 -43.78 4.92
CA LYS A 12 -23.98 -42.87 5.77
C LYS A 12 -22.66 -42.43 5.16
N LEU A 13 -21.91 -43.35 4.55
CA LEU A 13 -20.60 -43.05 3.95
C LEU A 13 -20.74 -42.10 2.75
N TYR A 14 -21.70 -42.37 1.87
CA TYR A 14 -21.99 -41.53 0.70
C TYR A 14 -22.44 -40.13 1.13
N THR A 15 -23.38 -40.06 2.08
CA THR A 15 -23.85 -38.80 2.65
C THR A 15 -22.73 -38.00 3.31
N ALA A 16 -21.82 -38.66 4.02
CA ALA A 16 -20.66 -38.01 4.64
C ALA A 16 -19.73 -37.39 3.61
N ILE A 17 -19.45 -38.12 2.53
CA ILE A 17 -18.60 -37.61 1.43
C ILE A 17 -19.24 -36.39 0.75
N GLU A 18 -20.56 -36.45 0.47
CA GLU A 18 -21.27 -35.33 -0.13
C GLU A 18 -21.29 -34.10 0.77
N VAL A 19 -21.56 -34.26 2.07
CA VAL A 19 -21.61 -33.18 3.05
C VAL A 19 -20.21 -32.54 3.20
N VAL A 20 -19.17 -33.36 3.32
CA VAL A 20 -17.79 -32.85 3.41
C VAL A 20 -17.41 -32.10 2.14
N GLY A 21 -17.68 -32.68 0.96
CA GLY A 21 -17.38 -32.03 -0.32
C GLY A 21 -18.11 -30.69 -0.48
N LEU A 22 -19.41 -30.65 -0.16
CA LEU A 22 -20.18 -29.43 -0.24
C LEU A 22 -19.71 -28.39 0.79
N SER A 23 -19.41 -28.80 2.00
CA SER A 23 -18.88 -27.92 3.04
C SER A 23 -17.54 -27.30 2.64
N LEU A 24 -16.66 -28.09 2.04
CA LEU A 24 -15.37 -27.63 1.55
C LEU A 24 -15.54 -26.62 0.40
N ALA A 25 -16.43 -26.92 -0.54
CA ALA A 25 -16.74 -26.04 -1.65
C ALA A 25 -17.30 -24.68 -1.16
N LEU A 26 -18.23 -24.71 -0.21
CA LEU A 26 -18.77 -23.49 0.38
C LEU A 26 -17.72 -22.69 1.15
N ALA A 27 -16.83 -23.36 1.87
CA ALA A 27 -15.72 -22.70 2.56
C ALA A 27 -14.81 -21.94 1.58
N PHE A 28 -14.47 -22.54 0.43
CA PHE A 28 -13.70 -21.84 -0.61
C PHE A 28 -14.45 -20.66 -1.21
N VAL A 29 -15.74 -20.79 -1.48
CA VAL A 29 -16.56 -19.67 -2.00
C VAL A 29 -16.57 -18.50 -1.03
N VAL A 30 -16.76 -18.77 0.26
CA VAL A 30 -16.74 -17.73 1.31
C VAL A 30 -15.37 -17.07 1.41
N LEU A 31 -14.29 -17.87 1.38
CA LEU A 31 -12.91 -17.37 1.41
C LEU A 31 -12.60 -16.45 0.22
N ILE A 32 -12.95 -16.89 -0.99
CA ILE A 32 -12.74 -16.09 -2.20
C ILE A 32 -13.60 -14.82 -2.15
N GLY A 33 -14.86 -14.96 -1.75
CA GLY A 33 -15.79 -13.83 -1.62
C GLY A 33 -15.30 -12.77 -0.64
N THR A 34 -14.81 -13.19 0.54
CA THR A 34 -14.22 -12.27 1.52
C THR A 34 -12.95 -11.60 1.00
N TYR A 35 -12.08 -12.34 0.32
CA TYR A 35 -10.88 -11.79 -0.29
C TYR A 35 -11.20 -10.74 -1.36
N VAL A 36 -12.12 -11.05 -2.27
CA VAL A 36 -12.57 -10.10 -3.30
C VAL A 36 -13.20 -8.86 -2.67
N TRP A 37 -14.04 -9.04 -1.65
CA TRP A 37 -14.65 -7.93 -0.92
C TRP A 37 -13.58 -7.00 -0.31
N GLN A 38 -12.59 -7.55 0.38
CA GLN A 38 -11.49 -6.78 0.95
C GLN A 38 -10.71 -6.01 -0.11
N GLN A 39 -10.44 -6.62 -1.27
CA GLN A 39 -9.74 -5.95 -2.38
C GLN A 39 -10.55 -4.76 -2.93
N LEU A 40 -11.84 -4.92 -3.08
CA LEU A 40 -12.72 -3.84 -3.54
C LEU A 40 -12.83 -2.71 -2.52
N GLU A 41 -12.94 -3.04 -1.23
CA GLU A 41 -13.04 -2.05 -0.17
C GLU A 41 -11.75 -1.22 -0.06
N THR A 42 -10.59 -1.83 -0.26
CA THR A 42 -9.30 -1.12 -0.25
C THR A 42 -9.23 -0.07 -1.34
N ALA A 43 -9.69 -0.39 -2.54
CA ALA A 43 -9.73 0.57 -3.66
C ALA A 43 -10.69 1.74 -3.39
N HIS A 44 -11.84 1.48 -2.79
CA HIS A 44 -12.85 2.51 -2.50
C HIS A 44 -12.48 3.45 -1.34
N ASN A 45 -11.50 3.08 -0.52
CA ASN A 45 -11.03 3.94 0.57
C ASN A 45 -10.13 5.10 0.09
N ILE A 46 -9.72 5.08 -1.17
CA ILE A 46 -8.98 6.18 -1.79
C ILE A 46 -10.00 7.14 -2.39
N LYS A 47 -9.95 8.39 -1.99
CA LYS A 47 -10.81 9.44 -2.54
C LYS A 47 -10.54 9.60 -4.03
N ASP A 48 -11.60 9.73 -4.81
CA ASP A 48 -11.55 9.90 -6.28
C ASP A 48 -10.76 8.78 -7.01
N TYR A 49 -10.77 7.54 -6.46
CA TYR A 49 -10.01 6.42 -6.99
C TYR A 49 -10.29 6.13 -8.48
N ASP A 50 -11.52 6.40 -8.95
CA ASP A 50 -11.96 6.26 -10.33
C ASP A 50 -11.33 7.27 -11.31
N ARG A 51 -10.70 8.33 -10.76
CA ARG A 51 -9.96 9.36 -11.49
C ARG A 51 -8.45 9.23 -11.36
N ILE A 52 -7.96 8.24 -10.63
CA ILE A 52 -6.53 8.00 -10.46
C ILE A 52 -6.04 7.00 -11.52
N TYR A 53 -5.09 7.43 -12.32
CA TYR A 53 -4.50 6.63 -13.38
C TYR A 53 -3.02 6.43 -13.14
N SER A 54 -2.57 5.20 -13.30
CA SER A 54 -1.13 4.89 -13.34
C SER A 54 -0.66 4.97 -14.78
N LEU A 55 0.35 5.80 -15.03
CA LEU A 55 0.92 5.98 -16.34
C LEU A 55 2.08 5.01 -16.56
N GLY A 56 2.15 4.48 -17.76
CA GLY A 56 3.20 3.58 -18.20
C GLY A 56 3.68 3.94 -19.59
N GLN A 57 4.79 3.35 -19.97
CA GLN A 57 5.35 3.43 -21.31
C GLN A 57 5.08 2.13 -22.06
N ASP A 58 4.47 2.23 -23.21
CA ASP A 58 4.34 1.13 -24.17
C ASP A 58 5.15 1.49 -25.43
N ASN A 59 6.16 0.70 -25.73
CA ASN A 59 6.97 0.84 -26.93
C ASN A 59 6.65 -0.22 -28.00
N GLY A 60 5.49 -0.90 -27.86
CA GLY A 60 5.00 -1.91 -28.78
C GLY A 60 5.60 -3.31 -28.56
N GLU A 61 6.69 -3.43 -27.84
CA GLU A 61 7.34 -4.70 -27.50
C GLU A 61 7.19 -5.05 -26.03
N TYR A 62 7.21 -4.04 -25.16
CA TYR A 62 7.02 -4.18 -23.73
C TYR A 62 6.21 -3.01 -23.18
N ALA A 63 5.13 -3.33 -22.47
CA ALA A 63 4.42 -2.36 -21.64
C ALA A 63 5.06 -2.33 -20.24
N ARG A 64 5.53 -1.17 -19.78
CA ARG A 64 6.05 -0.96 -18.42
C ARG A 64 5.17 0.05 -17.72
N VAL A 65 4.76 -0.28 -16.50
CA VAL A 65 4.18 0.72 -15.60
C VAL A 65 5.32 1.56 -15.06
N GLY A 66 5.21 2.86 -15.24
CA GLY A 66 6.20 3.83 -14.80
C GLY A 66 6.86 4.59 -15.95
N LEU A 67 7.23 5.81 -15.63
CA LEU A 67 7.91 6.75 -16.52
C LEU A 67 9.24 7.15 -15.87
N TYR A 68 10.01 7.99 -16.56
CA TYR A 68 11.24 8.54 -16.00
C TYR A 68 10.92 9.54 -14.85
N LEU A 69 11.89 9.73 -13.95
CA LEU A 69 11.78 10.71 -12.87
C LEU A 69 11.58 12.13 -13.45
N GLY A 70 10.61 12.86 -12.93
CA GLY A 70 10.22 14.19 -13.43
C GLY A 70 9.12 14.18 -14.50
N ALA A 71 8.69 13.01 -14.97
CA ALA A 71 7.59 12.93 -15.93
C ALA A 71 6.29 13.50 -15.37
N ALA A 72 6.03 13.33 -14.08
CA ALA A 72 4.82 13.82 -13.43
C ALA A 72 4.67 15.35 -13.55
N GLU A 73 5.72 16.10 -13.28
CA GLU A 73 5.72 17.56 -13.41
C GLU A 73 5.51 17.99 -14.86
N SER A 74 6.24 17.36 -15.79
CA SER A 74 6.09 17.66 -17.22
C SER A 74 4.70 17.34 -17.75
N ILE A 75 4.05 16.27 -17.28
CA ILE A 75 2.70 15.89 -17.68
C ILE A 75 1.70 16.92 -17.16
N LYS A 76 1.78 17.31 -15.89
CA LYS A 76 0.93 18.31 -15.29
C LYS A 76 0.99 19.64 -16.02
N ASP A 77 2.20 20.06 -16.44
CA ASP A 77 2.39 21.35 -17.11
C ASP A 77 1.87 21.36 -18.56
N ASN A 78 1.82 20.22 -19.22
CA ASN A 78 1.47 20.12 -20.63
C ASN A 78 0.07 19.54 -20.90
N VAL A 79 -0.62 18.99 -19.89
CA VAL A 79 -1.94 18.37 -20.05
C VAL A 79 -2.93 19.04 -19.08
N PRO A 80 -3.72 20.02 -19.55
CA PRO A 80 -4.62 20.81 -18.69
C PRO A 80 -5.70 20.00 -17.98
N GLU A 81 -6.03 18.81 -18.47
CA GLU A 81 -7.02 17.91 -17.88
C GLU A 81 -6.51 17.19 -16.63
N ILE A 82 -5.21 17.27 -16.36
CA ILE A 82 -4.58 16.64 -15.19
C ILE A 82 -4.50 17.65 -14.05
N ASP A 83 -5.29 17.42 -13.03
CA ASP A 83 -5.34 18.24 -11.82
C ASP A 83 -4.10 18.04 -10.96
N LYS A 84 -3.72 16.79 -10.69
CA LYS A 84 -2.57 16.40 -9.88
C LYS A 84 -1.75 15.33 -10.58
N ALA A 85 -0.44 15.40 -10.46
CA ALA A 85 0.47 14.37 -10.91
C ALA A 85 1.53 14.14 -9.85
N GLY A 86 1.90 12.88 -9.63
CA GLY A 86 2.91 12.50 -8.66
C GLY A 86 3.63 11.24 -9.10
N SER A 87 4.84 11.08 -8.61
CA SER A 87 5.65 9.91 -8.88
C SER A 87 6.10 9.23 -7.61
N TYR A 88 6.18 7.91 -7.67
CA TYR A 88 6.78 7.11 -6.61
C TYR A 88 7.59 5.95 -7.19
N LEU A 89 8.58 5.53 -6.45
CA LEU A 89 9.37 4.35 -6.75
C LEU A 89 9.40 3.45 -5.52
N ASP A 90 8.83 2.26 -5.66
CA ASP A 90 8.90 1.21 -4.65
C ASP A 90 10.30 0.61 -4.62
N MET A 91 10.96 0.66 -3.47
CA MET A 91 12.31 0.15 -3.31
C MET A 91 12.25 -1.23 -2.63
N PRO A 92 13.18 -2.13 -2.94
CA PRO A 92 13.30 -3.37 -2.20
C PRO A 92 13.65 -3.09 -0.73
N MET A 93 13.55 -4.12 0.11
CA MET A 93 13.99 -4.07 1.50
C MET A 93 15.40 -3.52 1.59
N GLN A 94 15.63 -2.52 2.41
CA GLN A 94 16.91 -1.84 2.63
C GLN A 94 17.26 -1.84 4.11
N VAL A 95 18.56 -1.77 4.38
CA VAL A 95 19.06 -1.47 5.73
C VAL A 95 19.03 0.04 5.92
N VAL A 96 18.38 0.46 6.98
CA VAL A 96 18.28 1.85 7.42
C VAL A 96 19.00 1.95 8.76
N GLU A 97 19.88 2.92 8.90
CA GLU A 97 20.57 3.22 10.16
C GLU A 97 19.91 4.40 10.84
N PHE A 98 19.52 4.23 12.08
CA PHE A 98 18.95 5.28 12.92
C PHE A 98 19.56 5.21 14.32
N GLU A 99 20.19 6.31 14.78
CA GLU A 99 20.85 6.41 16.07
C GLU A 99 21.86 5.27 16.37
N GLY A 100 22.59 4.82 15.34
CA GLY A 100 23.58 3.74 15.47
C GLY A 100 22.99 2.33 15.44
N ASN A 101 21.67 2.20 15.30
CA ASN A 101 21.00 0.92 15.14
C ASN A 101 20.64 0.69 13.66
N GLU A 102 20.91 -0.51 13.18
CA GLU A 102 20.49 -0.96 11.86
C GLU A 102 19.12 -1.65 11.96
N MET A 103 18.23 -1.30 11.04
CA MET A 103 16.94 -1.95 10.91
C MET A 103 16.57 -2.16 9.44
N GLN A 104 15.75 -3.17 9.19
CA GLN A 104 15.23 -3.39 7.84
C GLN A 104 13.95 -2.60 7.63
N ALA A 105 13.90 -1.84 6.54
CA ALA A 105 12.71 -1.11 6.12
C ALA A 105 12.49 -1.27 4.62
N LYS A 106 11.27 -1.05 4.18
CA LYS A 106 10.90 -0.97 2.77
C LYS A 106 10.60 0.48 2.43
N PRO A 107 11.62 1.27 2.02
CA PRO A 107 11.41 2.66 1.68
C PRO A 107 10.71 2.80 0.33
N ILE A 108 10.05 3.92 0.15
CA ILE A 108 9.58 4.41 -1.13
C ILE A 108 10.26 5.76 -1.39
N SER A 109 10.59 6.04 -2.63
CA SER A 109 10.95 7.38 -3.07
C SER A 109 9.70 7.98 -3.72
N ALA A 110 9.19 9.06 -3.17
CA ALA A 110 7.98 9.71 -3.64
C ALA A 110 8.18 11.22 -3.68
N ASP A 111 7.45 11.89 -4.56
CA ASP A 111 7.37 13.34 -4.60
C ASP A 111 6.13 13.85 -3.85
N LYS A 112 6.01 15.18 -3.73
CA LYS A 112 4.89 15.85 -3.10
C LYS A 112 3.55 15.49 -3.75
N GLY A 113 3.51 15.39 -5.09
CA GLY A 113 2.30 15.07 -5.83
C GLY A 113 1.72 13.71 -5.49
N PHE A 114 2.57 12.74 -5.18
CA PHE A 114 2.12 11.43 -4.69
C PHE A 114 1.31 11.56 -3.39
N PHE A 115 1.79 12.34 -2.43
CA PHE A 115 1.09 12.55 -1.16
C PHE A 115 -0.20 13.36 -1.34
N GLU A 116 -0.22 14.32 -2.27
CA GLU A 116 -1.41 15.12 -2.59
C GLU A 116 -2.52 14.27 -3.24
N ILE A 117 -2.17 13.30 -4.09
CA ILE A 117 -3.14 12.42 -4.76
C ILE A 117 -3.81 11.48 -3.75
N PHE A 118 -3.03 10.88 -2.86
CA PHE A 118 -3.52 9.86 -1.93
C PHE A 118 -3.99 10.42 -0.58
N GLU A 119 -3.91 11.73 -0.37
CA GLU A 119 -4.37 12.43 0.85
C GLU A 119 -3.89 11.75 2.15
N TRP A 120 -2.59 11.45 2.24
CA TRP A 120 -2.01 10.77 3.40
C TRP A 120 -2.18 11.60 4.67
N GLU A 121 -2.59 10.93 5.75
CA GLU A 121 -2.74 11.55 7.06
C GLU A 121 -1.39 11.64 7.78
N PHE A 122 -1.03 12.83 8.25
CA PHE A 122 0.19 13.08 9.00
C PHE A 122 -0.13 13.28 10.48
N LEU A 123 0.66 12.65 11.34
CA LEU A 123 0.62 12.87 12.79
C LEU A 123 1.41 14.12 13.17
N THR A 124 2.49 14.39 12.46
CA THR A 124 3.37 15.56 12.67
C THR A 124 3.97 15.98 11.36
N GLY A 125 3.99 17.29 11.08
CA GLY A 125 4.46 17.82 9.80
C GLY A 125 3.42 17.68 8.68
N SER A 126 3.85 17.85 7.45
CA SER A 126 3.05 17.71 6.25
C SER A 126 3.91 17.19 5.08
N TYR A 127 3.29 16.91 3.95
CA TYR A 127 4.01 16.51 2.73
C TYR A 127 4.84 17.66 2.10
N ASP A 128 4.66 18.91 2.52
CA ASP A 128 5.48 20.04 2.04
C ASP A 128 6.97 19.87 2.35
N VAL A 129 7.29 19.07 3.38
CA VAL A 129 8.69 18.74 3.69
C VAL A 129 9.41 18.02 2.55
N MET A 130 8.69 17.43 1.59
CA MET A 130 9.24 16.73 0.44
C MET A 130 9.79 17.66 -0.65
N ASP A 131 9.58 18.96 -0.53
CA ASP A 131 10.23 19.94 -1.40
C ASP A 131 11.75 19.96 -1.18
N ASP A 132 12.21 19.56 0.00
CA ASP A 132 13.64 19.35 0.29
C ASP A 132 14.00 17.85 0.21
N LYS A 133 14.85 17.50 -0.75
CA LYS A 133 15.28 16.11 -1.01
C LYS A 133 16.13 15.52 0.11
N SER A 134 16.59 16.31 1.07
CA SER A 134 17.29 15.84 2.27
C SER A 134 16.35 15.39 3.39
N ASN A 135 15.05 15.62 3.22
CA ASN A 135 14.04 15.23 4.19
C ASN A 135 13.55 13.80 3.97
N ALA A 136 13.11 13.19 5.05
CA ALA A 136 12.40 11.91 5.05
C ALA A 136 11.10 12.02 5.83
N VAL A 137 10.10 11.30 5.36
CA VAL A 137 8.86 11.02 6.08
C VAL A 137 8.93 9.60 6.60
N VAL A 138 8.61 9.39 7.88
CA VAL A 138 8.59 8.06 8.48
C VAL A 138 7.17 7.67 8.89
N SER A 139 6.92 6.38 9.00
CA SER A 139 5.63 5.86 9.44
C SER A 139 5.44 6.01 10.95
N GLU A 140 4.19 6.00 11.39
CA GLU A 140 3.83 6.00 12.82
C GLU A 140 4.45 4.83 13.57
N SER A 141 4.44 3.62 12.99
CA SER A 141 5.06 2.44 13.59
C SER A 141 6.57 2.59 13.77
N PHE A 142 7.27 3.19 12.79
CA PHE A 142 8.68 3.52 12.94
C PHE A 142 8.90 4.51 14.09
N ALA A 143 8.13 5.58 14.13
CA ALA A 143 8.24 6.59 15.16
C ALA A 143 7.98 6.01 16.56
N ASN A 144 6.93 5.21 16.71
CA ASN A 144 6.57 4.57 17.98
C ASN A 144 7.64 3.60 18.48
N ALA A 145 8.26 2.84 17.57
CA ALA A 145 9.37 1.94 17.91
C ALA A 145 10.63 2.69 18.38
N ASN A 146 10.75 3.98 18.06
CA ASN A 146 11.89 4.83 18.39
C ASN A 146 11.54 5.98 19.36
N GLY A 147 10.58 5.75 20.25
CA GLY A 147 10.25 6.66 21.35
C GLY A 147 9.17 7.72 21.03
N GLY A 148 8.49 7.57 19.91
CA GLY A 148 7.35 8.38 19.50
C GLY A 148 7.68 9.52 18.55
N PRO A 149 6.65 10.12 17.91
CA PRO A 149 6.81 11.13 16.87
C PRO A 149 7.68 12.33 17.29
N ALA A 150 7.51 12.84 18.52
CA ALA A 150 8.28 13.99 19.00
C ALA A 150 9.78 13.70 19.13
N ASN A 151 10.16 12.44 19.35
CA ASN A 151 11.55 12.05 19.55
C ASN A 151 12.32 11.80 18.24
N VAL A 152 11.62 11.49 17.16
CA VAL A 152 12.26 11.18 15.87
C VAL A 152 12.38 12.40 14.96
N ILE A 153 11.50 13.40 15.07
CA ILE A 153 11.55 14.61 14.26
C ILE A 153 12.88 15.35 14.47
N GLY A 154 13.47 15.78 13.35
CA GLY A 154 14.77 16.48 13.32
C GLY A 154 15.98 15.57 13.47
N ARG A 155 15.78 14.27 13.71
CA ARG A 155 16.88 13.29 13.79
C ARG A 155 17.31 12.84 12.41
N LYS A 156 18.56 12.37 12.34
CA LYS A 156 19.15 11.86 11.10
C LYS A 156 18.86 10.38 10.92
N LEU A 157 18.47 10.03 9.71
CA LEU A 157 18.28 8.67 9.24
C LEU A 157 19.24 8.45 8.07
N ARG A 158 19.96 7.33 8.05
CA ARG A 158 20.88 7.00 6.95
C ARG A 158 20.31 5.84 6.13
N LEU A 159 20.25 6.05 4.81
CA LEU A 159 19.81 5.06 3.83
C LEU A 159 20.80 5.05 2.66
N ARG A 160 21.39 3.89 2.37
CA ARG A 160 22.37 3.72 1.26
C ARG A 160 23.53 4.70 1.32
N GLY A 161 23.99 5.05 2.51
CA GLY A 161 25.07 6.01 2.72
C GLY A 161 24.66 7.50 2.65
N ASN A 162 23.43 7.81 2.28
CA ASN A 162 22.90 9.17 2.30
C ASN A 162 22.22 9.46 3.64
N GLU A 163 22.43 10.66 4.15
CA GLU A 163 21.75 11.14 5.35
C GLU A 163 20.50 11.92 4.99
N PHE A 164 19.41 11.64 5.70
CA PHE A 164 18.12 12.32 5.60
C PHE A 164 17.72 12.83 6.97
N ILE A 165 16.99 13.94 7.03
CA ILE A 165 16.41 14.48 8.25
C ILE A 165 14.94 14.04 8.31
N ILE A 166 14.53 13.42 9.39
CA ILE A 166 13.12 13.08 9.60
C ILE A 166 12.34 14.38 9.84
N ALA A 167 11.55 14.78 8.88
CA ALA A 167 10.83 16.05 8.88
C ALA A 167 9.32 15.90 9.13
N ALA A 168 8.76 14.71 8.90
CA ALA A 168 7.36 14.41 9.16
C ALA A 168 7.14 12.95 9.57
N VAL A 169 6.03 12.72 10.28
CA VAL A 169 5.54 11.38 10.64
C VAL A 169 4.15 11.20 10.06
N MET A 170 3.99 10.21 9.20
CA MET A 170 2.70 9.85 8.64
C MET A 170 2.04 8.72 9.41
N LYS A 171 0.72 8.71 9.44
CA LYS A 171 -0.07 7.64 10.03
C LYS A 171 0.10 6.34 9.24
N ASP A 172 0.16 5.23 9.94
CA ASP A 172 0.22 3.93 9.28
C ASP A 172 -1.06 3.69 8.46
N GLN A 173 -0.88 3.24 7.23
CA GLN A 173 -2.01 2.80 6.43
C GLN A 173 -2.53 1.48 7.00
N LYS A 174 -3.85 1.36 7.10
CA LYS A 174 -4.47 0.10 7.47
C LYS A 174 -4.02 -0.96 6.46
N LYS A 175 -3.34 -1.99 6.94
CA LYS A 175 -3.07 -3.17 6.13
C LYS A 175 -4.41 -3.79 5.75
N SER A 176 -4.73 -3.78 4.48
CA SER A 176 -5.82 -4.56 3.91
C SER A 176 -5.46 -6.04 3.87
#